data_d0b49a5afbcf89d0cdec9ecaf91d476e
#
_entry.id   d0b49a5afbcf89d0cdec9ecaf91d476e
#
_cell.length_a   1.000
_cell.length_b   1.000
_cell.length_c   1.000
_cell.angle_alpha   90.00
_cell.angle_beta   90.00
_cell.angle_gamma   90.00
#
_symmetry.space_group_name_H-M   'P 1'
#
loop_
_entity.id
_entity.type
_entity.pdbx_description
1 polymer ?
#
loop_
_entity_poly.entity_id
_entity_poly.type
_entity_poly.pdbx_seq_one_letter_code
_entity_poly.pdbx_strand_id
1 'polypeptide(L)'
;PPSRVTGPGGEASPSGETAPGEGAQDLDALVDRGSWARFTPGLERLVGQVLRGGQDDAARPTLLLTAPAPAVSASELAAPGLVGRLMGRRALLPSPEAPSVVLTGRREGTEVGVPVLDSQGRALLGDAARSELSLLGWAGGEVMSRLIADDATTAQAVTRLLIETLRVPHPADLGWLLSRPGPHATAP
;
A
#
# COMPACT_ATOMS: atom_id res chain seq x y z
N PRO A 1 41.68 -56.00 27.22
CA PRO A 1 40.45 -55.26 27.45
C PRO A 1 40.57 -53.88 26.86
N PRO A 2 39.72 -53.57 25.89
CA PRO A 2 39.70 -52.23 25.37
C PRO A 2 38.55 -51.41 25.97
N SER A 3 38.87 -50.17 26.35
CA SER A 3 37.97 -49.20 26.89
C SER A 3 37.04 -48.64 25.82
N ARG A 4 35.75 -48.64 26.15
CA ARG A 4 34.68 -48.07 25.36
C ARG A 4 34.66 -46.53 25.64
N VAL A 5 34.81 -45.72 24.61
CA VAL A 5 34.56 -44.27 24.67
C VAL A 5 33.16 -44.04 24.15
N THR A 6 32.28 -43.56 25.03
CA THR A 6 30.91 -43.08 24.73
C THR A 6 31.01 -41.61 24.39
N GLY A 7 30.68 -41.23 23.14
CA GLY A 7 30.53 -39.85 22.75
C GLY A 7 29.14 -39.34 23.09
N PRO A 8 28.98 -38.07 23.57
CA PRO A 8 27.66 -37.49 23.80
C PRO A 8 27.03 -37.03 22.48
N GLY A 9 25.80 -37.46 22.29
CA GLY A 9 24.96 -37.00 21.19
C GLY A 9 24.66 -35.51 21.31
N GLY A 10 24.96 -34.77 20.25
CA GLY A 10 24.53 -33.41 20.11
C GLY A 10 23.06 -33.37 19.73
N GLU A 11 22.22 -32.95 20.66
CA GLU A 11 20.85 -32.58 20.39
C GLU A 11 20.84 -31.31 19.54
N ALA A 12 20.37 -31.45 18.31
CA ALA A 12 20.04 -30.34 17.44
C ALA A 12 18.83 -29.62 18.04
N SER A 13 19.02 -28.41 18.54
CA SER A 13 17.96 -27.49 18.92
C SER A 13 17.09 -27.20 17.70
N PRO A 14 15.75 -27.34 17.80
CA PRO A 14 14.87 -26.92 16.73
C PRO A 14 14.92 -25.41 16.59
N SER A 15 15.16 -24.99 15.36
CA SER A 15 15.14 -23.61 14.88
C SER A 15 13.96 -22.85 15.43
N GLY A 16 14.24 -21.68 16.02
CA GLY A 16 13.24 -20.78 16.54
C GLY A 16 12.22 -20.38 15.50
N GLU A 17 11.02 -20.87 15.67
CA GLU A 17 9.81 -20.38 15.05
C GLU A 17 9.61 -18.95 15.57
N THR A 18 9.90 -17.98 14.70
CA THR A 18 9.65 -16.57 14.99
C THR A 18 8.14 -16.41 15.13
N ALA A 19 7.67 -16.27 16.34
CA ALA A 19 6.28 -15.96 16.63
C ALA A 19 5.85 -14.72 15.84
N PRO A 20 4.67 -14.72 15.20
CA PRO A 20 4.13 -13.54 14.54
C PRO A 20 4.00 -12.43 15.60
N GLY A 21 4.67 -11.28 15.34
CA GLY A 21 4.84 -10.20 16.28
C GLY A 21 3.51 -9.76 16.91
N GLU A 22 3.49 -9.69 18.22
CA GLU A 22 2.47 -9.04 19.06
C GLU A 22 2.35 -7.57 18.67
N GLY A 23 1.53 -7.24 17.70
CA GLY A 23 1.34 -5.86 17.23
C GLY A 23 0.55 -5.74 15.94
N ALA A 24 0.24 -6.82 15.26
CA ALA A 24 -0.76 -6.80 14.20
C ALA A 24 -2.12 -6.55 14.87
N GLN A 25 -2.52 -5.28 14.99
CA GLN A 25 -3.93 -4.99 15.27
C GLN A 25 -4.71 -5.72 14.20
N ASP A 26 -5.70 -6.50 14.63
CA ASP A 26 -6.59 -7.19 13.70
C ASP A 26 -7.38 -6.12 12.93
N LEU A 27 -6.87 -5.76 11.75
CA LEU A 27 -7.47 -4.75 10.88
C LEU A 27 -8.90 -5.17 10.49
N ASP A 28 -9.16 -6.48 10.41
CA ASP A 28 -10.49 -7.02 10.14
C ASP A 28 -11.48 -6.76 11.29
N ALA A 29 -10.99 -6.58 12.51
CA ALA A 29 -11.82 -6.15 13.63
C ALA A 29 -12.16 -4.65 13.60
N LEU A 30 -11.31 -3.83 12.97
CA LEU A 30 -11.50 -2.38 12.87
C LEU A 30 -12.34 -1.96 11.66
N VAL A 31 -12.23 -2.69 10.55
CA VAL A 31 -12.85 -2.32 9.28
C VAL A 31 -13.69 -3.47 8.73
N ASP A 32 -14.99 -3.28 8.69
CA ASP A 32 -15.93 -4.24 8.10
C ASP A 32 -15.78 -4.23 6.57
N ARG A 33 -15.31 -5.34 6.00
CA ARG A 33 -15.13 -5.54 4.56
C ARG A 33 -16.33 -6.19 3.86
N GLY A 34 -17.47 -6.32 4.53
CA GLY A 34 -18.68 -6.94 3.97
C GLY A 34 -19.37 -6.11 2.88
N SER A 35 -19.12 -4.81 2.81
CA SER A 35 -19.61 -3.92 1.74
C SER A 35 -18.88 -2.58 1.78
N TRP A 36 -18.88 -1.85 0.67
CA TRP A 36 -18.33 -0.49 0.61
C TRP A 36 -18.98 0.49 1.59
N ALA A 37 -20.29 0.35 1.82
CA ALA A 37 -21.03 1.17 2.77
C ALA A 37 -20.57 0.99 4.23
N ARG A 38 -20.07 -0.19 4.58
CA ARG A 38 -19.50 -0.49 5.92
C ARG A 38 -18.00 -0.26 5.97
N PHE A 39 -17.32 -0.48 4.86
CA PHE A 39 -15.88 -0.28 4.72
C PHE A 39 -15.49 1.19 4.97
N THR A 40 -16.18 2.14 4.32
CA THR A 40 -15.83 3.57 4.41
C THR A 40 -15.84 4.12 5.84
N PRO A 41 -16.89 3.92 6.67
CA PRO A 41 -16.85 4.36 8.07
C PRO A 41 -15.83 3.61 8.93
N GLY A 42 -15.53 2.35 8.59
CA GLY A 42 -14.46 1.58 9.22
C GLY A 42 -13.10 2.17 8.93
N LEU A 43 -12.83 2.50 7.67
CA LEU A 43 -11.60 3.15 7.22
C LEU A 43 -11.42 4.54 7.87
N GLU A 44 -12.49 5.34 7.97
CA GLU A 44 -12.47 6.63 8.67
C GLU A 44 -11.97 6.48 10.11
N ARG A 45 -12.54 5.53 10.86
CA ARG A 45 -12.09 5.23 12.23
C ARG A 45 -10.64 4.79 12.29
N LEU A 46 -10.21 3.93 11.37
CA LEU A 46 -8.83 3.46 11.27
C LEU A 46 -7.87 4.61 11.01
N VAL A 47 -8.20 5.51 10.08
CA VAL A 47 -7.41 6.71 9.76
C VAL A 47 -7.25 7.58 11.00
N GLY A 48 -8.35 7.92 11.67
CA GLY A 48 -8.32 8.80 12.86
C GLY A 48 -7.58 8.17 14.05
N GLN A 49 -7.84 6.91 14.36
CA GLN A 49 -7.31 6.27 15.55
C GLN A 49 -5.88 5.77 15.37
N VAL A 50 -5.55 5.24 14.21
CA VAL A 50 -4.27 4.55 13.97
C VAL A 50 -3.27 5.44 13.25
N LEU A 51 -3.66 6.07 12.15
CA LEU A 51 -2.72 6.83 11.34
C LEU A 51 -2.38 8.20 11.94
N ARG A 52 -3.33 8.82 12.66
CA ARG A 52 -3.12 10.13 13.28
C ARG A 52 -2.71 10.07 14.75
N GLY A 53 -2.84 8.93 15.41
CA GLY A 53 -2.58 8.79 16.84
C GLY A 53 -1.11 8.89 17.29
N GLY A 54 -0.15 8.92 16.35
CA GLY A 54 1.28 9.05 16.64
C GLY A 54 1.72 10.49 16.89
N GLN A 55 2.55 10.73 17.90
CA GLN A 55 3.07 12.09 18.20
C GLN A 55 4.19 12.53 17.26
N ASP A 56 4.99 11.59 16.73
CA ASP A 56 6.11 11.87 15.83
C ASP A 56 5.85 11.43 14.41
N ASP A 57 6.13 12.29 13.42
CA ASP A 57 5.95 11.98 12.00
C ASP A 57 6.77 10.78 11.53
N ALA A 58 7.97 10.58 12.11
CA ALA A 58 8.84 9.44 11.79
C ALA A 58 8.33 8.10 12.32
N ALA A 59 7.46 8.11 13.34
CA ALA A 59 6.93 6.91 14.00
C ALA A 59 5.48 6.59 13.60
N ARG A 60 4.92 7.30 12.61
CA ARG A 60 3.54 7.09 12.20
C ARG A 60 3.39 5.83 11.35
N PRO A 61 2.34 5.05 11.62
CA PRO A 61 2.05 3.88 10.83
C PRO A 61 1.65 4.26 9.41
N THR A 62 1.91 3.35 8.48
CA THR A 62 1.50 3.44 7.09
C THR A 62 0.58 2.28 6.77
N LEU A 63 -0.58 2.56 6.20
CA LEU A 63 -1.52 1.56 5.71
C LEU A 63 -1.34 1.41 4.20
N LEU A 64 -1.12 0.18 3.75
CA LEU A 64 -1.10 -0.20 2.35
C LEU A 64 -2.39 -0.97 2.03
N LEU A 65 -3.11 -0.53 1.01
CA LEU A 65 -4.26 -1.21 0.43
C LEU A 65 -3.90 -1.66 -0.98
N THR A 66 -3.97 -2.95 -1.27
CA THR A 66 -3.59 -3.51 -2.58
C THR A 66 -4.82 -4.05 -3.30
N ALA A 67 -5.00 -3.68 -4.56
CA ALA A 67 -6.05 -4.21 -5.40
C ALA A 67 -5.82 -5.71 -5.67
N PRO A 68 -6.88 -6.50 -6.00
CA PRO A 68 -6.75 -7.95 -6.21
C PRO A 68 -6.06 -8.31 -7.53
N ALA A 69 -6.00 -7.38 -8.49
CA ALA A 69 -5.49 -7.64 -9.83
C ALA A 69 -4.89 -6.38 -10.47
N PRO A 70 -4.06 -6.52 -11.51
CA PRO A 70 -3.60 -5.40 -12.31
C PRO A 70 -4.76 -4.59 -12.88
N ALA A 71 -4.66 -3.24 -12.81
CA ALA A 71 -5.72 -2.33 -13.21
C ALA A 71 -5.55 -1.80 -14.65
N VAL A 72 -4.42 -2.08 -15.32
CA VAL A 72 -4.07 -1.47 -16.61
C VAL A 72 -3.90 -2.53 -17.69
N SER A 73 -4.55 -2.29 -18.83
CA SER A 73 -4.32 -3.03 -20.07
C SER A 73 -3.47 -2.21 -21.05
N ALA A 74 -2.87 -2.88 -22.05
CA ALA A 74 -2.07 -2.20 -23.07
C ALA A 74 -2.86 -1.15 -23.87
N SER A 75 -4.18 -1.32 -24.01
CA SER A 75 -5.07 -0.38 -24.71
C SER A 75 -5.34 0.91 -23.93
N GLU A 76 -5.10 0.93 -22.61
CA GLU A 76 -5.30 2.11 -21.75
C GLU A 76 -4.06 3.01 -21.67
N LEU A 77 -2.98 2.62 -22.33
CA LEU A 77 -1.74 3.39 -22.40
C LEU A 77 -1.63 4.09 -23.76
N ALA A 78 -1.40 5.39 -23.73
CA ALA A 78 -1.20 6.16 -24.96
C ALA A 78 0.10 5.73 -25.66
N ALA A 79 0.00 5.43 -26.95
CA ALA A 79 1.20 5.27 -27.75
C ALA A 79 1.94 6.62 -27.86
N PRO A 80 3.27 6.66 -27.73
CA PRO A 80 4.01 7.89 -27.92
C PRO A 80 3.80 8.41 -29.35
N GLY A 81 3.39 9.67 -29.48
CA GLY A 81 3.25 10.35 -30.77
C GLY A 81 4.58 10.40 -31.53
N LEU A 82 4.54 10.79 -32.81
CA LEU A 82 5.73 10.87 -33.68
C LEU A 82 6.89 11.65 -33.03
N VAL A 83 6.60 12.80 -32.41
CA VAL A 83 7.61 13.62 -31.73
C VAL A 83 8.17 12.89 -30.49
N GLY A 84 7.34 12.19 -29.74
CA GLY A 84 7.79 11.40 -28.58
C GLY A 84 8.71 10.24 -28.98
N ARG A 85 8.42 9.58 -30.11
CA ARG A 85 9.27 8.51 -30.67
C ARG A 85 10.61 9.05 -31.16
N LEU A 86 10.62 10.21 -31.81
CA LEU A 86 11.84 10.91 -32.21
C LEU A 86 12.71 11.35 -31.02
N MET A 87 12.08 11.69 -29.90
CA MET A 87 12.76 12.02 -28.64
C MET A 87 13.13 10.79 -27.79
N GLY A 88 13.02 9.58 -28.34
CA GLY A 88 13.38 8.34 -27.65
C GLY A 88 12.40 7.92 -26.54
N ARG A 89 11.22 8.53 -26.44
CA ARG A 89 10.19 8.09 -25.50
C ARG A 89 9.66 6.72 -25.92
N ARG A 90 9.89 5.74 -25.08
CA ARG A 90 9.31 4.40 -25.26
C ARG A 90 7.87 4.38 -24.78
N ALA A 91 7.03 3.56 -25.44
CA ALA A 91 5.71 3.26 -24.90
C ALA A 91 5.85 2.61 -23.52
N LEU A 92 5.06 3.07 -22.56
CA LEU A 92 4.97 2.38 -21.28
C LEU A 92 4.33 1.01 -21.49
N LEU A 93 4.84 0.02 -20.80
CA LEU A 93 4.22 -1.30 -20.74
C LEU A 93 3.30 -1.37 -19.52
N PRO A 94 2.17 -2.10 -19.59
CA PRO A 94 1.34 -2.33 -18.41
C PRO A 94 2.09 -3.18 -17.39
N SER A 95 1.94 -2.85 -16.12
CA SER A 95 2.48 -3.68 -15.04
C SER A 95 1.63 -4.92 -14.84
N PRO A 96 2.22 -6.10 -14.62
CA PRO A 96 1.51 -7.27 -14.15
C PRO A 96 1.21 -7.21 -12.65
N GLU A 97 1.75 -6.21 -11.94
CA GLU A 97 1.54 -6.04 -10.51
C GLU A 97 0.20 -5.35 -10.25
N ALA A 98 -0.44 -5.71 -9.15
CA ALA A 98 -1.64 -5.04 -8.69
C ALA A 98 -1.28 -3.67 -8.10
N PRO A 99 -2.03 -2.60 -8.47
CA PRO A 99 -1.80 -1.27 -7.90
C PRO A 99 -2.18 -1.22 -6.42
N SER A 100 -1.59 -0.28 -5.72
CA SER A 100 -1.83 -0.08 -4.30
C SER A 100 -2.09 1.38 -3.95
N VAL A 101 -2.74 1.59 -2.81
CA VAL A 101 -2.94 2.90 -2.18
C VAL A 101 -2.21 2.91 -0.87
N VAL A 102 -1.38 3.93 -0.66
CA VAL A 102 -0.58 4.12 0.55
C VAL A 102 -1.18 5.28 1.35
N LEU A 103 -1.53 5.04 2.60
CA LEU A 103 -2.00 6.07 3.52
C LEU A 103 -0.95 6.28 4.62
N THR A 104 -0.48 7.49 4.75
CA THR A 104 0.49 7.86 5.79
C THR A 104 -0.04 9.02 6.62
N GLY A 105 -0.10 8.86 7.93
CA GLY A 105 -0.49 9.94 8.83
C GLY A 105 0.51 11.10 8.76
N ARG A 106 0.03 12.34 8.73
CA ARG A 106 0.80 13.58 8.82
C ARG A 106 0.20 14.44 9.92
N ARG A 107 0.92 15.48 10.35
CA ARG A 107 0.39 16.44 11.35
C ARG A 107 -0.86 17.15 10.85
N GLU A 108 -0.90 17.45 9.57
CA GLU A 108 -1.95 18.26 8.93
C GLU A 108 -3.08 17.40 8.33
N GLY A 109 -2.98 16.08 8.40
CA GLY A 109 -3.97 15.17 7.81
C GLY A 109 -3.40 13.80 7.49
N THR A 110 -3.97 13.17 6.47
CA THR A 110 -3.47 11.91 5.91
C THR A 110 -3.00 12.15 4.48
N GLU A 111 -1.75 11.82 4.22
CA GLU A 111 -1.23 11.76 2.86
C GLU A 111 -1.66 10.43 2.23
N VAL A 112 -2.38 10.52 1.14
CA VAL A 112 -2.80 9.36 0.34
C VAL A 112 -1.98 9.37 -0.94
N GLY A 113 -1.25 8.28 -1.18
CA GLY A 113 -0.38 8.10 -2.34
C GLY A 113 -0.80 6.91 -3.19
N VAL A 114 -0.67 7.04 -4.52
CA VAL A 114 -0.92 5.98 -5.48
C VAL A 114 0.29 5.90 -6.42
N PRO A 115 1.07 4.83 -6.38
CA PRO A 115 2.14 4.61 -7.33
C PRO A 115 1.59 4.53 -8.77
N VAL A 116 2.22 5.24 -9.68
CA VAL A 116 1.86 5.28 -11.10
C VAL A 116 2.65 4.24 -11.89
N LEU A 117 3.85 3.95 -11.42
CA LEU A 117 4.78 2.99 -12.01
C LEU A 117 5.19 1.94 -10.98
N ASP A 118 5.46 0.74 -11.44
CA ASP A 118 6.11 -0.30 -10.63
C ASP A 118 7.63 -0.08 -10.53
N SER A 119 8.31 -0.93 -9.79
CA SER A 119 9.78 -0.88 -9.60
C SER A 119 10.58 -1.05 -10.89
N GLN A 120 9.95 -1.52 -11.98
CA GLN A 120 10.55 -1.69 -13.30
C GLN A 120 10.15 -0.59 -14.28
N GLY A 121 9.44 0.43 -13.81
CA GLY A 121 8.97 1.54 -14.64
C GLY A 121 7.78 1.21 -15.53
N ARG A 122 7.05 0.12 -15.25
CA ARG A 122 5.83 -0.24 -15.98
C ARG A 122 4.62 0.42 -15.34
N ALA A 123 3.60 0.72 -16.14
CA ALA A 123 2.44 1.46 -15.70
C ALA A 123 1.52 0.64 -14.78
N LEU A 124 1.28 1.13 -13.58
CA LEU A 124 0.26 0.66 -12.63
C LEU A 124 -1.07 1.38 -12.82
N LEU A 125 -1.06 2.59 -13.42
CA LEU A 125 -2.24 3.39 -13.74
C LEU A 125 -2.24 3.77 -15.22
N GLY A 126 -3.40 3.67 -15.87
CA GLY A 126 -3.61 4.13 -17.23
C GLY A 126 -3.58 5.67 -17.36
N ASP A 127 -3.37 6.18 -18.56
CA ASP A 127 -3.26 7.63 -18.82
C ASP A 127 -4.56 8.38 -18.48
N ALA A 128 -5.72 7.79 -18.73
CA ALA A 128 -7.01 8.36 -18.38
C ALA A 128 -7.16 8.50 -16.86
N ALA A 129 -6.83 7.46 -16.11
CA ALA A 129 -6.89 7.45 -14.64
C ALA A 129 -5.94 8.51 -14.04
N ARG A 130 -4.72 8.64 -14.57
CA ARG A 130 -3.79 9.68 -14.12
C ARG A 130 -4.31 11.09 -14.40
N SER A 131 -4.90 11.31 -15.57
CA SER A 131 -5.50 12.60 -15.94
C SER A 131 -6.67 12.96 -15.02
N GLU A 132 -7.54 12.01 -14.73
CA GLU A 132 -8.66 12.18 -13.82
C GLU A 132 -8.20 12.51 -12.39
N LEU A 133 -7.22 11.78 -11.87
CA LEU A 133 -6.63 12.07 -10.57
C LEU A 133 -6.04 13.48 -10.51
N SER A 134 -5.35 13.92 -11.59
CA SER A 134 -4.82 15.28 -11.67
C SER A 134 -5.92 16.35 -11.59
N LEU A 135 -7.05 16.13 -12.26
CA LEU A 135 -8.22 17.03 -12.20
C LEU A 135 -8.84 17.07 -10.79
N LEU A 136 -8.73 15.98 -10.03
CA LEU A 136 -9.19 15.89 -8.64
C LEU A 136 -8.18 16.44 -7.63
N GLY A 137 -7.09 17.06 -8.09
CA GLY A 137 -6.10 17.71 -7.23
C GLY A 137 -5.03 16.77 -6.68
N TRP A 138 -4.85 15.59 -7.28
CA TRP A 138 -3.69 14.74 -7.02
C TRP A 138 -2.49 15.25 -7.80
N ALA A 139 -1.32 15.24 -7.20
CA ALA A 139 -0.09 15.73 -7.79
C ALA A 139 1.05 14.72 -7.62
N GLY A 140 2.02 14.76 -8.52
CA GLY A 140 3.21 13.92 -8.50
C GLY A 140 3.49 13.25 -9.83
N GLY A 141 4.65 12.59 -9.95
CA GLY A 141 5.11 11.91 -11.16
C GLY A 141 5.01 10.39 -11.04
N GLU A 142 5.92 9.78 -10.30
CA GLU A 142 5.96 8.32 -10.09
C GLU A 142 4.94 7.86 -9.04
N VAL A 143 4.60 8.74 -8.11
CA VAL A 143 3.53 8.56 -7.12
C VAL A 143 2.66 9.79 -7.20
N MET A 144 1.38 9.62 -7.46
CA MET A 144 0.40 10.70 -7.32
C MET A 144 -0.07 10.72 -5.89
N SER A 145 0.02 11.89 -5.23
CA SER A 145 -0.38 12.02 -3.83
C SER A 145 -1.28 13.23 -3.59
N ARG A 146 -2.03 13.15 -2.50
CA ARG A 146 -2.88 14.22 -2.00
C ARG A 146 -2.89 14.20 -0.47
N LEU A 147 -2.65 15.34 0.16
CA LEU A 147 -2.84 15.53 1.59
C LEU A 147 -4.30 15.92 1.87
N ILE A 148 -4.96 15.18 2.74
CA ILE A 148 -6.37 15.38 3.10
C ILE A 148 -6.46 15.56 4.61
N ALA A 149 -7.01 16.70 5.04
CA ALA A 149 -7.01 17.09 6.45
C ALA A 149 -8.05 16.33 7.30
N ASP A 150 -9.17 15.96 6.70
CA ASP A 150 -10.32 15.34 7.37
C ASP A 150 -10.37 13.82 7.13
N ASP A 151 -10.67 13.05 8.19
CA ASP A 151 -10.64 11.59 8.15
C ASP A 151 -11.80 11.01 7.32
N ALA A 152 -12.99 11.60 7.42
CA ALA A 152 -14.15 11.19 6.64
C ALA A 152 -13.91 11.45 5.14
N THR A 153 -13.38 12.62 4.80
CA THR A 153 -12.98 12.97 3.43
C THR A 153 -11.88 12.05 2.91
N THR A 154 -10.92 11.69 3.76
CA THR A 154 -9.86 10.72 3.41
C THR A 154 -10.47 9.35 3.07
N ALA A 155 -11.32 8.82 3.95
CA ALA A 155 -11.97 7.53 3.74
C ALA A 155 -12.83 7.50 2.47
N GLN A 156 -13.58 8.57 2.21
CA GLN A 156 -14.38 8.71 0.98
C GLN A 156 -13.49 8.78 -0.27
N ALA A 157 -12.43 9.59 -0.24
CA ALA A 157 -11.50 9.71 -1.37
C ALA A 157 -10.82 8.38 -1.69
N VAL A 158 -10.37 7.66 -0.68
CA VAL A 158 -9.76 6.33 -0.83
C VAL A 158 -10.77 5.31 -1.36
N THR A 159 -11.99 5.29 -0.82
CA THR A 159 -13.04 4.39 -1.29
C THR A 159 -13.38 4.63 -2.76
N ARG A 160 -13.53 5.90 -3.17
CA ARG A 160 -13.77 6.25 -4.58
C ARG A 160 -12.59 5.85 -5.47
N LEU A 161 -11.36 6.09 -5.03
CA LEU A 161 -10.15 5.67 -5.73
C LEU A 161 -10.13 4.16 -5.97
N LEU A 162 -10.45 3.37 -4.94
CA LEU A 162 -10.48 1.91 -5.04
C LEU A 162 -11.56 1.43 -6.03
N ILE A 163 -12.75 2.03 -6.00
CA ILE A 163 -13.87 1.63 -6.86
C ILE A 163 -13.69 2.16 -8.28
N GLU A 164 -13.48 3.47 -8.44
CA GLU A 164 -13.57 4.15 -9.74
C GLU A 164 -12.27 4.02 -10.54
N THR A 165 -11.12 4.15 -9.86
CA THR A 165 -9.79 4.14 -10.51
C THR A 165 -9.18 2.74 -10.55
N LEU A 166 -9.14 2.06 -9.41
CA LEU A 166 -8.53 0.73 -9.30
C LEU A 166 -9.51 -0.42 -9.59
N ARG A 167 -10.79 -0.10 -9.78
CA ARG A 167 -11.86 -1.03 -10.18
C ARG A 167 -11.98 -2.26 -9.28
N VAL A 168 -11.74 -2.07 -7.99
CA VAL A 168 -11.90 -3.13 -6.99
C VAL A 168 -13.40 -3.44 -6.83
N PRO A 169 -13.85 -4.66 -7.11
CA PRO A 169 -15.28 -4.98 -7.12
C PRO A 169 -15.86 -5.05 -5.71
N HIS A 170 -15.07 -5.53 -4.75
CA HIS A 170 -15.54 -5.73 -3.38
C HIS A 170 -14.41 -5.44 -2.37
N PRO A 171 -14.71 -4.83 -1.21
CA PRO A 171 -13.66 -4.51 -0.23
C PRO A 171 -13.01 -5.75 0.41
N ALA A 172 -13.68 -6.92 0.40
CA ALA A 172 -13.10 -8.17 0.86
C ALA A 172 -11.93 -8.67 -0.01
N ASP A 173 -11.87 -8.22 -1.27
CA ASP A 173 -10.81 -8.60 -2.21
C ASP A 173 -9.51 -7.81 -2.00
N LEU A 174 -9.55 -6.76 -1.16
CA LEU A 174 -8.36 -5.95 -0.86
C LEU A 174 -7.35 -6.72 -0.02
N GLY A 175 -6.11 -6.72 -0.48
CA GLY A 175 -4.96 -6.95 0.40
C GLY A 175 -4.68 -5.70 1.22
N TRP A 176 -4.31 -5.85 2.49
CA TRP A 176 -3.89 -4.73 3.30
C TRP A 176 -2.76 -5.09 4.27
N LEU A 177 -1.93 -4.10 4.53
CA LEU A 177 -0.79 -4.21 5.43
C LEU A 177 -0.66 -2.91 6.22
N LEU A 178 -0.66 -3.00 7.54
CA LEU A 178 -0.33 -1.91 8.42
C LEU A 178 1.14 -2.05 8.85
N SER A 179 1.98 -1.17 8.36
CA SER A 179 3.38 -1.08 8.78
C SER A 179 3.52 -0.05 9.88
N ARG A 180 4.14 -0.44 11.00
CA ARG A 180 4.54 0.48 12.07
C ARG A 180 6.06 0.59 12.05
N PRO A 181 6.62 1.82 12.05
CA PRO A 181 8.06 1.96 12.27
C PRO A 181 8.41 1.29 13.59
N GLY A 182 9.35 0.37 13.54
CA GLY A 182 9.90 -0.21 14.77
C GLY A 182 10.54 0.87 15.64
N PRO A 183 10.66 0.67 16.97
CA PRO A 183 11.46 1.56 17.79
C PRO A 183 12.86 1.59 17.16
N HIS A 184 13.31 2.78 16.79
CA HIS A 184 14.67 2.95 16.31
C HIS A 184 15.59 2.35 17.38
N ALA A 185 16.29 1.27 17.05
CA ALA A 185 17.43 0.84 17.84
C ALA A 185 18.39 2.04 17.83
N THR A 186 18.43 2.76 18.95
CA THR A 186 19.42 3.80 19.19
C THR A 186 20.75 3.10 19.04
N ALA A 187 21.44 3.33 17.91
CA ALA A 187 22.80 2.83 17.71
C ALA A 187 23.68 3.42 18.81
N PRO A 188 24.55 2.62 19.43
CA PRO A 188 25.46 3.04 20.49
C PRO A 188 26.48 4.04 20.00
#